data_f837111098db22919be48979439f67b8
#
_entry.id   f837111098db22919be48979439f67b8
#
_cell.length_a   1.000
_cell.length_b   1.000
_cell.length_c   1.000
_cell.angle_alpha   90.00
_cell.angle_beta   90.00
_cell.angle_gamma   90.00
#
_symmetry.space_group_name_H-M   'P 1'
#
loop_
_entity.id
_entity.type
_entity.pdbx_description
1 polymer ?
#
loop_
_entity_poly.entity_id
_entity_poly.type
_entity_poly.pdbx_seq_one_letter_code
_entity_poly.pdbx_strand_id
1 'polypeptide(L)'
;MVTDSILPTAILPAAILPAWSEPFHRTGGPGPAPTMNFASEVTRAWAYGDGSGSGVRVAVVDSGVDASHPSIGRISEYVAVDRDDSTDTGVRFGSGTHDDLYGHGTACAAIIRELAPQVELISVRVLRENLKGSAAAFAYGMEWCIEHGVDIINVSMSTASDRWAETFWELVDTATFANVLVVAAMNNERKRTIPSELAGVFSVACAPGTDREQIWCNPSGPAEWGAAGIDVDVAWLNGATIRTTGNSFAAPVIAGHLARIRSTHPGTNAWQAKTVLAQLATNALPA
;
A
#
# COMPACT_ATOMS: atom_id res chain seq x y z
N MET A 1 -20.83 21.59 1.92
CA MET A 1 -19.66 21.56 1.03
C MET A 1 -18.81 20.38 1.48
N VAL A 2 -18.86 19.28 0.74
CA VAL A 2 -17.95 18.14 0.98
C VAL A 2 -16.60 18.62 0.47
N THR A 3 -15.61 18.69 1.35
CA THR A 3 -14.27 19.11 0.96
C THR A 3 -13.64 18.01 0.10
N ASP A 4 -13.17 18.35 -1.10
CA ASP A 4 -12.38 17.49 -2.01
C ASP A 4 -11.00 17.11 -1.42
N SER A 5 -10.90 17.03 -0.10
CA SER A 5 -9.66 16.75 0.59
C SER A 5 -9.43 15.25 0.72
N ILE A 6 -8.24 14.80 0.37
CA ILE A 6 -7.74 13.48 0.76
C ILE A 6 -7.68 13.44 2.28
N LEU A 7 -8.19 12.35 2.86
CA LEU A 7 -8.02 12.07 4.26
C LEU A 7 -6.74 11.22 4.39
N PRO A 8 -5.67 11.76 4.97
CA PRO A 8 -4.57 10.91 5.38
C PRO A 8 -5.10 9.93 6.42
N THR A 9 -4.58 8.72 6.41
CA THR A 9 -4.70 7.84 7.56
C THR A 9 -3.97 8.54 8.71
N ALA A 10 -4.70 9.19 9.61
CA ALA A 10 -4.09 9.91 10.72
C ALA A 10 -3.15 8.96 11.49
N ILE A 11 -1.98 9.45 11.84
CA ILE A 11 -1.07 8.72 12.72
C ILE A 11 -1.75 8.64 14.08
N LEU A 12 -2.06 7.42 14.51
CA LEU A 12 -2.70 7.18 15.79
C LEU A 12 -1.63 7.08 16.88
N PRO A 13 -1.91 7.57 18.11
CA PRO A 13 -1.07 7.29 19.26
C PRO A 13 -0.89 5.78 19.45
N ALA A 14 0.29 5.35 19.92
CA ALA A 14 0.50 3.97 20.31
C ALA A 14 -0.61 3.52 21.28
N ALA A 15 -1.15 2.34 21.10
CA ALA A 15 -2.25 1.74 21.85
C ALA A 15 -3.69 2.03 21.35
N ILE A 16 -3.91 2.82 20.31
CA ILE A 16 -5.24 2.91 19.69
C ILE A 16 -5.32 1.94 18.52
N LEU A 17 -6.29 1.03 18.58
CA LEU A 17 -6.55 0.10 17.49
C LEU A 17 -7.19 0.85 16.30
N PRO A 18 -6.55 0.87 15.11
CA PRO A 18 -7.14 1.49 13.94
C PRO A 18 -8.48 0.81 13.56
N ALA A 19 -9.43 1.58 13.05
CA ALA A 19 -10.67 1.00 12.53
C ALA A 19 -10.38 -0.08 11.49
N TRP A 20 -11.27 -1.06 11.39
CA TRP A 20 -11.18 -2.23 10.51
C TRP A 20 -10.11 -3.26 10.90
N SER A 21 -9.30 -3.01 11.95
CA SER A 21 -8.32 -3.96 12.48
C SER A 21 -8.95 -5.02 13.39
N GLU A 22 -10.15 -4.81 13.91
CA GLU A 22 -10.78 -5.69 14.91
C GLU A 22 -10.87 -7.17 14.49
N PRO A 23 -11.16 -7.53 13.21
CA PRO A 23 -11.19 -8.93 12.82
C PRO A 23 -9.89 -9.67 13.09
N PHE A 24 -8.75 -8.98 12.96
CA PHE A 24 -7.41 -9.56 13.15
C PHE A 24 -7.01 -9.63 14.63
N HIS A 25 -7.64 -8.82 15.49
CA HIS A 25 -7.32 -8.71 16.92
C HIS A 25 -8.30 -9.43 17.86
N ARG A 26 -9.42 -9.93 17.35
CA ARG A 26 -10.36 -10.73 18.15
C ARG A 26 -9.80 -12.11 18.47
N THR A 27 -10.24 -12.70 19.58
CA THR A 27 -9.88 -14.08 19.94
C THR A 27 -10.26 -15.02 18.78
N GLY A 28 -9.27 -15.82 18.31
CA GLY A 28 -9.44 -16.70 17.15
C GLY A 28 -9.19 -16.03 15.79
N GLY A 29 -8.88 -14.72 15.77
CA GLY A 29 -8.58 -13.99 14.53
C GLY A 29 -9.76 -13.91 13.55
N PRO A 30 -9.51 -13.62 12.27
CA PRO A 30 -10.53 -13.47 11.22
C PRO A 30 -11.11 -14.81 10.73
N GLY A 31 -10.68 -15.93 11.28
CA GLY A 31 -10.99 -17.27 10.80
C GLY A 31 -9.92 -17.81 9.82
N PRO A 32 -10.07 -19.04 9.35
CA PRO A 32 -9.12 -19.64 8.42
C PRO A 32 -9.17 -18.94 7.06
N ALA A 33 -8.01 -18.78 6.44
CA ALA A 33 -7.93 -18.34 5.06
C ALA A 33 -8.55 -19.39 4.11
N PRO A 34 -9.17 -18.97 2.99
CA PRO A 34 -9.70 -19.93 2.04
C PRO A 34 -8.61 -20.83 1.46
N THR A 35 -8.87 -22.12 1.41
CA THR A 35 -7.99 -23.09 0.77
C THR A 35 -8.37 -23.29 -0.68
N MET A 36 -7.38 -23.39 -1.55
CA MET A 36 -7.54 -23.84 -2.93
C MET A 36 -6.64 -25.04 -3.16
N ASN A 37 -7.12 -26.02 -3.91
CA ASN A 37 -6.29 -27.14 -4.31
C ASN A 37 -5.33 -26.67 -5.41
N PHE A 38 -4.07 -26.50 -5.06
CA PHE A 38 -2.99 -26.33 -6.01
C PHE A 38 -2.43 -27.69 -6.41
N ALA A 39 -1.88 -27.79 -7.62
CA ALA A 39 -1.16 -28.98 -8.06
C ALA A 39 0.11 -29.25 -7.22
N SER A 40 0.58 -28.26 -6.48
CA SER A 40 1.70 -28.33 -5.55
C SER A 40 1.46 -27.38 -4.36
N GLU A 41 2.07 -27.69 -3.21
CA GLU A 41 2.02 -26.85 -2.03
C GLU A 41 2.66 -25.47 -2.28
N VAL A 42 1.97 -24.40 -1.90
CA VAL A 42 2.50 -23.04 -1.94
C VAL A 42 3.31 -22.80 -0.66
N THR A 43 4.62 -22.94 -0.77
CA THR A 43 5.54 -22.63 0.32
C THR A 43 6.10 -21.22 0.18
N ARG A 44 6.64 -20.65 1.27
CA ARG A 44 7.35 -19.37 1.20
C ARG A 44 8.54 -19.40 0.23
N ALA A 45 9.28 -20.51 0.21
CA ALA A 45 10.40 -20.69 -0.72
C ALA A 45 9.94 -20.68 -2.19
N TRP A 46 8.83 -21.33 -2.49
CA TRP A 46 8.24 -21.29 -3.81
C TRP A 46 7.74 -19.89 -4.18
N ALA A 47 7.02 -19.23 -3.27
CA ALA A 47 6.38 -17.95 -3.55
C ALA A 47 7.37 -16.78 -3.67
N TYR A 48 8.42 -16.80 -2.86
CA TYR A 48 9.32 -15.65 -2.74
C TYR A 48 10.69 -15.86 -3.41
N GLY A 49 11.07 -17.09 -3.76
CA GLY A 49 12.37 -17.37 -4.34
C GLY A 49 13.51 -16.85 -3.47
N ASP A 50 14.34 -15.94 -4.01
CA ASP A 50 15.39 -15.24 -3.27
C ASP A 50 14.86 -14.06 -2.41
N GLY A 51 13.58 -13.73 -2.56
CA GLY A 51 12.92 -12.67 -1.80
C GLY A 51 13.38 -11.24 -2.12
N SER A 52 14.18 -11.07 -3.17
CA SER A 52 14.85 -9.79 -3.44
C SER A 52 13.92 -8.69 -3.96
N GLY A 53 12.86 -9.02 -4.66
CA GLY A 53 12.01 -8.06 -5.37
C GLY A 53 12.65 -7.49 -6.64
N SER A 54 13.74 -8.08 -7.12
CA SER A 54 14.45 -7.62 -8.33
C SER A 54 13.55 -7.60 -9.55
N GLY A 55 13.65 -6.53 -10.36
CA GLY A 55 12.88 -6.34 -11.58
C GLY A 55 11.42 -5.92 -11.36
N VAL A 56 11.02 -5.64 -10.10
CA VAL A 56 9.66 -5.17 -9.78
C VAL A 56 9.67 -3.68 -9.47
N ARG A 57 8.82 -2.93 -10.14
CA ARG A 57 8.64 -1.48 -9.97
C ARG A 57 7.49 -1.20 -8.99
N VAL A 58 7.81 -0.57 -7.86
CA VAL A 58 6.84 -0.27 -6.80
C VAL A 58 6.74 1.24 -6.60
N ALA A 59 5.56 1.80 -6.87
CA ALA A 59 5.28 3.21 -6.61
C ALA A 59 4.71 3.39 -5.19
N VAL A 60 5.26 4.38 -4.49
CA VAL A 60 4.72 4.91 -3.24
C VAL A 60 4.03 6.23 -3.55
N VAL A 61 2.69 6.19 -3.62
CA VAL A 61 1.85 7.37 -3.85
C VAL A 61 1.53 7.99 -2.49
N ASP A 62 2.27 9.06 -2.12
CA ASP A 62 2.29 9.58 -0.75
C ASP A 62 2.82 11.03 -0.65
N SER A 63 3.47 11.39 0.46
CA SER A 63 4.09 12.69 0.75
C SER A 63 5.47 12.92 0.12
N GLY A 64 5.97 11.97 -0.65
CA GLY A 64 7.33 11.90 -1.17
C GLY A 64 8.14 10.82 -0.49
N VAL A 65 9.42 10.67 -0.84
CA VAL A 65 10.36 9.73 -0.21
C VAL A 65 11.71 10.41 -0.01
N ASP A 66 12.20 10.44 1.22
CA ASP A 66 13.54 10.92 1.57
C ASP A 66 14.59 9.86 1.20
N ALA A 67 15.18 9.99 0.01
CA ALA A 67 16.21 9.08 -0.48
C ALA A 67 17.52 9.14 0.34
N SER A 68 17.72 10.16 1.16
CA SER A 68 18.89 10.27 2.04
C SER A 68 18.79 9.37 3.28
N HIS A 69 17.58 8.88 3.60
CA HIS A 69 17.38 7.99 4.74
C HIS A 69 18.11 6.65 4.52
N PRO A 70 18.89 6.15 5.51
CA PRO A 70 19.70 4.92 5.36
C PRO A 70 18.91 3.67 4.94
N SER A 71 17.63 3.59 5.32
CA SER A 71 16.74 2.45 4.99
C SER A 71 16.13 2.51 3.59
N ILE A 72 16.35 3.58 2.83
CA ILE A 72 15.72 3.77 1.51
C ILE A 72 16.64 3.35 0.37
N GLY A 73 17.84 3.93 0.33
CA GLY A 73 18.73 3.77 -0.79
C GLY A 73 18.24 4.52 -2.03
N ARG A 74 18.38 3.88 -3.20
CA ARG A 74 18.05 4.53 -4.47
C ARG A 74 16.54 4.56 -4.74
N ILE A 75 16.04 5.71 -5.14
CA ILE A 75 14.73 5.90 -5.79
C ILE A 75 14.97 5.96 -7.30
N SER A 76 14.24 5.15 -8.05
CA SER A 76 14.44 5.02 -9.50
C SER A 76 13.79 6.17 -10.26
N GLU A 77 12.67 6.70 -9.77
CA GLU A 77 11.93 7.76 -10.44
C GLU A 77 11.16 8.63 -9.42
N TYR A 78 10.97 9.90 -9.77
CA TYR A 78 10.27 10.88 -8.96
C TYR A 78 9.22 11.60 -9.78
N VAL A 79 8.00 11.66 -9.25
CA VAL A 79 6.88 12.40 -9.85
C VAL A 79 6.17 13.18 -8.75
N ALA A 80 5.95 14.46 -8.95
CA ALA A 80 5.10 15.27 -8.10
C ALA A 80 3.80 15.60 -8.86
N VAL A 81 2.67 15.46 -8.20
CA VAL A 81 1.35 15.86 -8.75
C VAL A 81 0.75 16.86 -7.80
N ASP A 82 0.88 18.12 -8.14
CA ASP A 82 0.42 19.24 -7.33
C ASP A 82 -0.92 19.77 -7.85
N ARG A 83 -1.80 20.21 -6.94
CA ARG A 83 -3.02 20.91 -7.32
C ARG A 83 -2.68 22.19 -8.06
N ASP A 84 -3.29 22.40 -9.21
CA ASP A 84 -3.17 23.60 -10.02
C ASP A 84 -4.52 23.93 -10.67
N ASP A 85 -5.28 24.83 -10.05
CA ASP A 85 -6.61 25.22 -10.51
C ASP A 85 -6.58 26.03 -11.84
N SER A 86 -5.40 26.32 -12.38
CA SER A 86 -5.22 26.97 -13.67
C SER A 86 -5.22 26.00 -14.85
N THR A 87 -5.17 24.70 -14.58
CA THR A 87 -5.21 23.63 -15.60
C THR A 87 -6.61 23.02 -15.71
N ASP A 88 -6.95 22.48 -16.86
CA ASP A 88 -8.23 21.79 -17.09
C ASP A 88 -8.39 20.55 -16.21
N THR A 89 -7.28 19.89 -15.87
CA THR A 89 -7.25 18.69 -15.00
C THR A 89 -7.26 19.04 -13.51
N GLY A 90 -7.01 20.29 -13.14
CA GLY A 90 -6.87 20.73 -11.75
C GLY A 90 -5.53 20.31 -11.11
N VAL A 91 -4.57 19.79 -11.89
CA VAL A 91 -3.26 19.37 -11.42
C VAL A 91 -2.15 19.75 -12.38
N ARG A 92 -0.93 19.80 -11.84
CA ARG A 92 0.31 19.95 -12.59
C ARG A 92 1.29 18.88 -12.18
N PHE A 93 1.90 18.24 -13.18
CA PHE A 93 2.99 17.30 -12.98
C PHE A 93 4.33 18.03 -12.89
N GLY A 94 5.13 17.62 -11.89
CA GLY A 94 6.53 17.98 -11.75
C GLY A 94 7.41 16.75 -11.90
N SER A 95 8.51 16.88 -12.64
CA SER A 95 9.53 15.86 -12.80
C SER A 95 10.81 16.26 -12.05
N GLY A 96 11.65 15.28 -11.74
CA GLY A 96 12.90 15.48 -11.01
C GLY A 96 12.78 15.16 -9.53
N THR A 97 13.96 15.09 -8.89
CA THR A 97 14.05 14.74 -7.46
C THR A 97 13.24 15.70 -6.60
N HIS A 98 12.53 15.14 -5.61
CA HIS A 98 11.82 15.90 -4.61
C HIS A 98 12.00 15.25 -3.24
N ASP A 99 11.82 16.05 -2.21
CA ASP A 99 11.87 15.58 -0.83
C ASP A 99 10.52 15.00 -0.39
N ASP A 100 10.56 14.18 0.66
CA ASP A 100 9.36 13.85 1.42
C ASP A 100 8.96 15.06 2.27
N LEU A 101 7.76 15.54 2.11
CA LEU A 101 7.28 16.74 2.81
C LEU A 101 6.78 16.48 4.23
N TYR A 102 6.65 15.20 4.64
CA TYR A 102 6.11 14.84 5.95
C TYR A 102 6.88 13.71 6.65
N GLY A 103 7.35 12.70 5.92
CA GLY A 103 8.00 11.49 6.41
C GLY A 103 7.19 10.20 6.25
N HIS A 104 5.90 10.31 5.93
CA HIS A 104 5.00 9.17 5.83
C HIS A 104 5.33 8.29 4.62
N GLY A 105 5.61 8.87 3.45
CA GLY A 105 6.02 8.12 2.28
C GLY A 105 7.38 7.45 2.45
N THR A 106 8.31 8.08 3.18
CA THR A 106 9.59 7.47 3.57
C THR A 106 9.38 6.24 4.44
N ALA A 107 8.46 6.30 5.40
CA ALA A 107 8.10 5.14 6.22
C ALA A 107 7.56 3.98 5.37
N CYS A 108 6.62 4.26 4.46
CA CYS A 108 6.06 3.26 3.56
C CYS A 108 7.14 2.64 2.64
N ALA A 109 7.99 3.47 2.04
CA ALA A 109 9.06 3.02 1.16
C ALA A 109 10.10 2.15 1.89
N ALA A 110 10.45 2.50 3.13
CA ALA A 110 11.38 1.74 3.94
C ALA A 110 10.85 0.35 4.30
N ILE A 111 9.56 0.23 4.63
CA ILE A 111 8.91 -1.07 4.89
C ILE A 111 8.95 -1.96 3.64
N ILE A 112 8.65 -1.42 2.47
CA ILE A 112 8.73 -2.15 1.21
C ILE A 112 10.17 -2.60 0.95
N ARG A 113 11.13 -1.69 1.12
CA ARG A 113 12.57 -1.98 0.90
C ARG A 113 13.12 -3.04 1.84
N GLU A 114 12.67 -3.06 3.09
CA GLU A 114 13.06 -4.06 4.07
C GLU A 114 12.66 -5.47 3.63
N LEU A 115 11.43 -5.63 3.12
CA LEU A 115 10.90 -6.92 2.66
C LEU A 115 11.43 -7.34 1.29
N ALA A 116 11.65 -6.38 0.40
CA ALA A 116 12.05 -6.59 -0.98
C ALA A 116 13.20 -5.62 -1.34
N PRO A 117 14.45 -5.95 -0.96
CA PRO A 117 15.56 -4.99 -0.96
C PRO A 117 16.01 -4.52 -2.35
N GLN A 118 15.65 -5.23 -3.42
CA GLN A 118 16.06 -4.89 -4.79
C GLN A 118 14.92 -4.34 -5.66
N VAL A 119 13.76 -4.00 -5.07
CA VAL A 119 12.67 -3.35 -5.84
C VAL A 119 13.13 -2.02 -6.42
N GLU A 120 12.59 -1.65 -7.56
CA GLU A 120 12.70 -0.31 -8.09
C GLU A 120 11.62 0.58 -7.47
N LEU A 121 12.01 1.36 -6.44
CA LEU A 121 11.10 2.30 -5.79
C LEU A 121 10.89 3.56 -6.63
N ILE A 122 9.64 3.97 -6.76
CA ILE A 122 9.21 5.19 -7.43
C ILE A 122 8.48 6.05 -6.40
N SER A 123 8.90 7.31 -6.29
CA SER A 123 8.24 8.28 -5.41
C SER A 123 7.23 9.10 -6.18
N VAL A 124 5.93 8.94 -5.87
CA VAL A 124 4.85 9.73 -6.47
C VAL A 124 4.24 10.60 -5.38
N ARG A 125 4.67 11.86 -5.33
CA ARG A 125 4.24 12.81 -4.32
C ARG A 125 2.92 13.46 -4.72
N VAL A 126 1.89 13.22 -3.93
CA VAL A 126 0.55 13.80 -4.09
C VAL A 126 0.07 14.53 -2.83
N LEU A 127 0.78 14.35 -1.70
CA LEU A 127 0.49 14.97 -0.40
C LEU A 127 1.48 16.09 -0.09
N ARG A 128 1.03 17.06 0.69
CA ARG A 128 1.80 18.20 1.20
C ARG A 128 2.26 17.96 2.64
N GLU A 129 2.91 18.98 3.23
CA GLU A 129 3.52 18.94 4.57
C GLU A 129 2.53 18.61 5.70
N ASN A 130 1.26 18.75 5.47
CA ASN A 130 0.20 18.46 6.44
C ASN A 130 -0.57 17.17 6.14
N LEU A 131 0.00 16.28 5.31
CA LEU A 131 -0.65 15.07 4.77
C LEU A 131 -1.97 15.34 4.04
N LYS A 132 -2.19 16.53 3.53
CA LYS A 132 -3.36 16.87 2.72
C LYS A 132 -2.98 16.91 1.26
N GLY A 133 -3.88 16.43 0.42
CA GLY A 133 -3.78 16.50 -1.02
C GLY A 133 -5.16 16.68 -1.65
N SER A 134 -5.22 16.85 -2.95
CA SER A 134 -6.48 16.84 -3.68
C SER A 134 -6.79 15.43 -4.19
N ALA A 135 -8.07 15.07 -4.27
CA ALA A 135 -8.46 13.79 -4.87
C ALA A 135 -8.05 13.71 -6.34
N ALA A 136 -7.99 14.84 -7.05
CA ALA A 136 -7.44 14.93 -8.40
C ALA A 136 -5.96 14.53 -8.43
N ALA A 137 -5.10 15.12 -7.57
CA ALA A 137 -3.69 14.77 -7.53
C ALA A 137 -3.48 13.28 -7.21
N PHE A 138 -4.30 12.72 -6.33
CA PHE A 138 -4.28 11.30 -6.01
C PHE A 138 -4.68 10.44 -7.22
N ALA A 139 -5.80 10.75 -7.88
CA ALA A 139 -6.27 10.01 -9.06
C ALA A 139 -5.24 10.06 -10.20
N TYR A 140 -4.76 11.25 -10.56
CA TYR A 140 -3.75 11.43 -11.61
C TYR A 140 -2.38 10.82 -11.24
N GLY A 141 -2.02 10.77 -9.95
CA GLY A 141 -0.83 10.06 -9.50
C GLY A 141 -0.94 8.55 -9.71
N MET A 142 -2.12 7.95 -9.47
CA MET A 142 -2.38 6.54 -9.75
C MET A 142 -2.41 6.28 -11.27
N GLU A 143 -3.08 7.12 -12.04
CA GLU A 143 -3.14 7.03 -13.50
C GLU A 143 -1.73 7.03 -14.09
N TRP A 144 -0.90 7.98 -13.67
CA TRP A 144 0.50 8.03 -14.09
C TRP A 144 1.23 6.72 -13.83
N CYS A 145 1.06 6.11 -12.65
CA CYS A 145 1.68 4.82 -12.33
C CYS A 145 1.25 3.72 -13.30
N ILE A 146 -0.05 3.65 -13.64
CA ILE A 146 -0.60 2.66 -14.55
C ILE A 146 0.00 2.81 -15.95
N GLU A 147 0.13 4.04 -16.44
CA GLU A 147 0.64 4.35 -17.77
C GLU A 147 2.16 4.17 -17.91
N HIS A 148 2.90 4.23 -16.79
CA HIS A 148 4.37 4.19 -16.80
C HIS A 148 4.97 2.86 -16.37
N GLY A 149 4.19 1.78 -16.47
CA GLY A 149 4.70 0.42 -16.26
C GLY A 149 5.11 0.13 -14.81
N VAL A 150 4.41 0.70 -13.85
CA VAL A 150 4.53 0.31 -12.44
C VAL A 150 3.87 -1.04 -12.24
N ASP A 151 4.50 -1.92 -11.48
CA ASP A 151 3.95 -3.25 -11.16
C ASP A 151 3.01 -3.22 -9.97
N ILE A 152 3.36 -2.43 -8.94
CA ILE A 152 2.63 -2.35 -7.69
C ILE A 152 2.50 -0.89 -7.27
N ILE A 153 1.29 -0.46 -6.98
CA ILE A 153 1.00 0.87 -6.43
C ILE A 153 0.62 0.72 -4.97
N ASN A 154 1.45 1.26 -4.07
CA ASN A 154 1.12 1.38 -2.66
C ASN A 154 0.47 2.74 -2.40
N VAL A 155 -0.78 2.74 -1.95
CA VAL A 155 -1.52 3.92 -1.53
C VAL A 155 -1.91 3.82 -0.06
N SER A 156 -1.30 4.65 0.77
CA SER A 156 -1.58 4.70 2.20
C SER A 156 -2.50 5.87 2.56
N MET A 157 -3.41 6.20 1.64
CA MET A 157 -4.39 7.26 1.76
C MET A 157 -5.72 6.86 1.11
N SER A 158 -6.76 7.64 1.34
CA SER A 158 -8.09 7.39 0.78
C SER A 158 -8.91 8.68 0.72
N THR A 159 -10.00 8.66 -0.03
CA THR A 159 -10.98 9.76 -0.06
C THR A 159 -12.37 9.25 0.30
N ALA A 160 -13.14 10.07 1.00
CA ALA A 160 -14.56 9.83 1.30
C ALA A 160 -15.49 10.62 0.35
N SER A 161 -14.94 11.22 -0.71
CA SER A 161 -15.70 12.03 -1.64
C SER A 161 -16.38 11.14 -2.69
N ASP A 162 -17.71 11.06 -2.64
CA ASP A 162 -18.52 10.32 -3.62
C ASP A 162 -18.32 10.86 -5.05
N ARG A 163 -17.95 12.13 -5.20
CA ARG A 163 -17.67 12.75 -6.50
C ARG A 163 -16.57 12.03 -7.28
N TRP A 164 -15.62 11.41 -6.55
CA TRP A 164 -14.47 10.72 -7.14
C TRP A 164 -14.64 9.20 -7.21
N ALA A 165 -15.81 8.68 -6.80
CA ALA A 165 -16.01 7.24 -6.73
C ALA A 165 -15.87 6.56 -8.08
N GLU A 166 -16.51 7.10 -9.12
CA GLU A 166 -16.45 6.59 -10.49
C GLU A 166 -15.02 6.62 -11.01
N THR A 167 -14.30 7.73 -10.87
CA THR A 167 -12.90 7.84 -11.29
C THR A 167 -12.00 6.78 -10.65
N PHE A 168 -12.13 6.55 -9.35
CA PHE A 168 -11.31 5.53 -8.69
C PHE A 168 -11.72 4.10 -9.06
N TRP A 169 -12.99 3.84 -9.36
CA TRP A 169 -13.42 2.53 -9.91
C TRP A 169 -12.78 2.29 -11.28
N GLU A 170 -12.86 3.25 -12.17
CA GLU A 170 -12.25 3.15 -13.50
C GLU A 170 -10.72 2.96 -13.41
N LEU A 171 -10.05 3.69 -12.52
CA LEU A 171 -8.61 3.54 -12.30
C LEU A 171 -8.22 2.16 -11.77
N VAL A 172 -8.98 1.62 -10.82
CA VAL A 172 -8.72 0.28 -10.27
C VAL A 172 -8.99 -0.82 -11.30
N ASP A 173 -10.03 -0.69 -12.12
CA ASP A 173 -10.31 -1.61 -13.23
C ASP A 173 -9.20 -1.52 -14.28
N THR A 174 -8.80 -0.30 -14.67
CA THR A 174 -7.69 -0.07 -15.61
C THR A 174 -6.38 -0.67 -15.09
N ALA A 175 -6.07 -0.48 -13.80
CA ALA A 175 -4.91 -1.10 -13.15
C ALA A 175 -4.98 -2.64 -13.23
N THR A 176 -6.16 -3.19 -12.96
CA THR A 176 -6.39 -4.65 -13.01
C THR A 176 -6.16 -5.20 -14.43
N PHE A 177 -6.68 -4.54 -15.47
CA PHE A 177 -6.49 -4.94 -16.86
C PHE A 177 -5.06 -4.72 -17.35
N ALA A 178 -4.37 -3.71 -16.84
CA ALA A 178 -2.95 -3.48 -17.10
C ALA A 178 -2.03 -4.40 -16.28
N ASN A 179 -2.60 -5.28 -15.46
CA ASN A 179 -1.87 -6.14 -14.51
C ASN A 179 -1.03 -5.36 -13.50
N VAL A 180 -1.50 -4.21 -13.06
CA VAL A 180 -0.91 -3.42 -11.97
C VAL A 180 -1.63 -3.77 -10.67
N LEU A 181 -0.89 -4.12 -9.62
CA LEU A 181 -1.45 -4.48 -8.33
C LEU A 181 -1.59 -3.21 -7.46
N VAL A 182 -2.80 -2.90 -7.03
CA VAL A 182 -3.06 -1.76 -6.16
C VAL A 182 -3.23 -2.23 -4.71
N VAL A 183 -2.36 -1.77 -3.83
CA VAL A 183 -2.42 -2.02 -2.38
C VAL A 183 -2.89 -0.77 -1.68
N ALA A 184 -3.98 -0.85 -0.94
CA ALA A 184 -4.61 0.32 -0.33
C ALA A 184 -4.87 0.12 1.18
N ALA A 185 -4.39 1.06 1.98
CA ALA A 185 -4.68 1.08 3.42
C ALA A 185 -6.16 1.45 3.67
N MET A 186 -6.83 0.67 4.52
CA MET A 186 -8.12 1.04 5.06
C MET A 186 -8.01 2.32 5.91
N ASN A 187 -9.07 3.11 5.95
CA ASN A 187 -9.08 4.29 6.80
C ASN A 187 -8.96 3.89 8.30
N ASN A 188 -8.21 4.66 9.08
CA ASN A 188 -8.07 4.41 10.52
C ASN A 188 -9.35 4.68 11.32
N GLU A 189 -10.28 5.44 10.76
CA GLU A 189 -11.61 5.65 11.29
C GLU A 189 -12.62 4.78 10.53
N ARG A 190 -13.73 4.41 11.18
CA ARG A 190 -14.83 3.67 10.52
C ARG A 190 -15.59 4.58 9.57
N LYS A 191 -14.99 4.86 8.43
CA LYS A 191 -15.57 5.62 7.32
C LYS A 191 -15.38 4.83 6.05
N ARG A 192 -16.41 4.81 5.21
CA ARG A 192 -16.26 4.31 3.84
C ARG A 192 -15.33 5.21 3.07
N THR A 193 -14.33 4.63 2.46
CA THR A 193 -13.33 5.36 1.68
C THR A 193 -12.88 4.54 0.47
N ILE A 194 -12.47 5.23 -0.56
CA ILE A 194 -11.98 4.69 -1.82
C ILE A 194 -10.52 5.15 -2.03
N PRO A 195 -9.68 4.31 -2.69
CA PRO A 195 -9.99 3.04 -3.34
C PRO A 195 -9.98 1.82 -2.41
N SER A 196 -9.69 1.97 -1.11
CA SER A 196 -9.44 0.85 -0.19
C SER A 196 -10.59 -0.16 -0.06
N GLU A 197 -11.84 0.23 -0.35
CA GLU A 197 -13.00 -0.67 -0.31
C GLU A 197 -13.37 -1.25 -1.68
N LEU A 198 -12.58 -1.02 -2.72
CA LEU A 198 -12.85 -1.57 -4.05
C LEU A 198 -12.29 -2.99 -4.17
N ALA A 199 -13.07 -3.89 -4.78
CA ALA A 199 -12.70 -5.32 -4.87
C ALA A 199 -11.42 -5.60 -5.69
N GLY A 200 -11.04 -4.69 -6.59
CA GLY A 200 -9.83 -4.79 -7.39
C GLY A 200 -8.53 -4.49 -6.63
N VAL A 201 -8.60 -3.96 -5.39
CA VAL A 201 -7.42 -3.64 -4.60
C VAL A 201 -7.10 -4.72 -3.57
N PHE A 202 -5.88 -4.70 -3.05
CA PHE A 202 -5.49 -5.39 -1.82
C PHE A 202 -5.75 -4.46 -0.65
N SER A 203 -6.91 -4.58 -0.03
CA SER A 203 -7.32 -3.74 1.09
C SER A 203 -6.66 -4.22 2.38
N VAL A 204 -5.96 -3.32 3.09
CA VAL A 204 -5.09 -3.69 4.20
C VAL A 204 -5.47 -2.94 5.48
N ALA A 205 -5.54 -3.68 6.59
CA ALA A 205 -5.63 -3.14 7.94
C ALA A 205 -4.54 -3.72 8.85
N CYS A 206 -4.34 -3.12 10.01
CA CYS A 206 -3.40 -3.63 11.00
C CYS A 206 -3.85 -4.98 11.57
N ALA A 207 -2.89 -5.89 11.71
CA ALA A 207 -3.02 -7.17 12.39
C ALA A 207 -2.13 -7.22 13.65
N PRO A 208 -2.30 -8.22 14.54
CA PRO A 208 -1.46 -8.39 15.71
C PRO A 208 0.01 -8.62 15.37
N GLY A 209 0.90 -8.12 16.24
CA GLY A 209 2.34 -8.32 16.14
C GLY A 209 3.04 -7.25 15.32
N THR A 210 4.37 -7.27 15.40
CA THR A 210 5.27 -6.34 14.73
C THR A 210 6.14 -7.02 13.67
N ASP A 211 6.01 -8.35 13.54
CA ASP A 211 6.74 -9.15 12.55
C ASP A 211 6.13 -8.93 11.15
N ARG A 212 6.88 -8.30 10.27
CA ARG A 212 6.46 -7.99 8.89
C ARG A 212 6.41 -9.21 7.98
N GLU A 213 6.94 -10.34 8.40
CA GLU A 213 6.80 -11.62 7.68
C GLU A 213 5.42 -12.27 7.93
N GLN A 214 4.69 -11.85 8.96
CA GLN A 214 3.37 -12.35 9.26
C GLN A 214 2.30 -11.54 8.54
N ILE A 215 1.50 -12.23 7.74
CA ILE A 215 0.34 -11.64 7.06
C ILE A 215 -0.91 -12.45 7.41
N TRP A 216 -2.05 -11.79 7.39
CA TRP A 216 -3.33 -12.37 7.71
C TRP A 216 -4.30 -12.19 6.55
N CYS A 217 -5.08 -13.22 6.25
CA CYS A 217 -6.16 -13.15 5.27
C CYS A 217 -7.51 -13.07 6.00
N ASN A 218 -8.36 -12.14 5.61
CA ASN A 218 -9.71 -11.99 6.14
C ASN A 218 -10.76 -12.15 5.01
N PRO A 219 -11.29 -13.35 4.81
CA PRO A 219 -12.20 -13.63 3.70
C PRO A 219 -13.60 -12.99 3.85
N SER A 220 -13.91 -12.41 5.01
CA SER A 220 -15.28 -11.99 5.36
C SER A 220 -15.42 -10.49 5.64
N GLY A 221 -14.39 -9.70 5.42
CA GLY A 221 -14.40 -8.29 5.77
C GLY A 221 -14.01 -7.35 4.63
N PRO A 222 -14.26 -6.06 4.78
CA PRO A 222 -13.80 -5.08 3.79
C PRO A 222 -12.27 -4.98 3.75
N ALA A 223 -11.56 -5.20 4.87
CA ALA A 223 -10.11 -5.36 4.88
C ALA A 223 -9.77 -6.83 4.60
N GLU A 224 -9.28 -7.12 3.41
CA GLU A 224 -8.94 -8.49 3.01
C GLU A 224 -7.65 -8.98 3.69
N TRP A 225 -6.72 -8.07 3.95
CA TRP A 225 -5.38 -8.41 4.44
C TRP A 225 -5.09 -7.69 5.74
N GLY A 226 -4.36 -8.37 6.59
CA GLY A 226 -3.83 -7.82 7.83
C GLY A 226 -2.30 -7.96 7.88
N ALA A 227 -1.62 -6.94 8.38
CA ALA A 227 -0.17 -6.95 8.57
C ALA A 227 0.26 -6.04 9.72
N ALA A 228 1.55 -6.10 10.09
CA ALA A 228 2.12 -5.27 11.14
C ALA A 228 1.92 -3.77 10.85
N GLY A 229 1.35 -3.05 11.80
CA GLY A 229 1.08 -1.61 11.69
C GLY A 229 0.71 -0.95 13.01
N ILE A 230 0.73 -1.70 14.12
CA ILE A 230 0.46 -1.20 15.47
C ILE A 230 1.76 -1.18 16.26
N ASP A 231 2.07 -0.03 16.84
CA ASP A 231 3.25 0.16 17.68
C ASP A 231 4.55 -0.28 16.97
N VAL A 232 4.68 0.10 15.69
CA VAL A 232 5.82 -0.28 14.84
C VAL A 232 6.83 0.85 14.74
N ASP A 233 8.11 0.48 14.66
CA ASP A 233 9.19 1.41 14.35
C ASP A 233 9.30 1.58 12.83
N VAL A 234 9.28 2.84 12.38
CA VAL A 234 9.33 3.19 10.96
C VAL A 234 10.36 4.29 10.69
N ALA A 235 10.96 4.26 9.52
CA ALA A 235 11.84 5.32 9.03
C ALA A 235 11.07 6.65 8.93
N TRP A 236 11.75 7.75 9.22
CA TRP A 236 11.17 9.09 9.17
C TRP A 236 12.18 10.10 8.62
N LEU A 237 11.74 11.34 8.41
CA LEU A 237 12.60 12.40 7.89
C LEU A 237 13.91 12.56 8.65
N ASN A 238 14.94 13.01 7.97
CA ASN A 238 16.26 13.32 8.53
C ASN A 238 16.97 12.11 9.17
N GLY A 239 16.77 10.92 8.63
CA GLY A 239 17.36 9.69 9.15
C GLY A 239 16.79 9.22 10.49
N ALA A 240 15.67 9.79 10.95
CA ALA A 240 15.03 9.41 12.18
C ALA A 240 14.24 8.11 12.07
N THR A 241 13.99 7.49 13.22
CA THR A 241 13.00 6.41 13.38
C THR A 241 11.98 6.87 14.39
N ILE A 242 10.70 6.64 14.11
CA ILE A 242 9.61 6.92 15.04
C ILE A 242 8.81 5.66 15.31
N ARG A 243 8.17 5.59 16.48
CA ARG A 243 7.21 4.54 16.84
C ARG A 243 5.80 5.07 16.64
N THR A 244 4.99 4.33 15.90
CA THR A 244 3.68 4.80 15.45
C THR A 244 2.70 3.65 15.17
N THR A 245 1.43 4.00 14.96
CA THR A 245 0.34 3.06 14.64
C THR A 245 -0.50 3.61 13.49
N GLY A 246 -0.86 2.74 12.54
CA GLY A 246 -1.77 3.09 11.46
C GLY A 246 -1.84 2.01 10.37
N ASN A 247 -3.02 1.86 9.76
CA ASN A 247 -3.22 0.95 8.64
C ASN A 247 -2.28 1.29 7.46
N SER A 248 -1.86 2.56 7.36
CA SER A 248 -0.91 3.03 6.37
C SER A 248 0.48 2.38 6.47
N PHE A 249 0.84 1.82 7.62
CA PHE A 249 2.11 1.10 7.80
C PHE A 249 1.95 -0.41 7.58
N ALA A 250 0.72 -0.93 7.60
CA ALA A 250 0.42 -2.31 7.25
C ALA A 250 0.35 -2.52 5.71
N ALA A 251 -0.15 -1.54 4.96
CA ALA A 251 -0.25 -1.64 3.50
C ALA A 251 1.10 -1.90 2.81
N PRO A 252 2.18 -1.17 3.11
CA PRO A 252 3.48 -1.42 2.49
C PRO A 252 4.08 -2.79 2.84
N VAL A 253 3.67 -3.43 3.93
CA VAL A 253 4.04 -4.82 4.21
C VAL A 253 3.47 -5.74 3.12
N ILE A 254 2.19 -5.63 2.81
CA ILE A 254 1.56 -6.41 1.73
C ILE A 254 2.18 -6.07 0.37
N ALA A 255 2.49 -4.80 0.10
CA ALA A 255 3.18 -4.41 -1.13
C ALA A 255 4.58 -5.08 -1.26
N GLY A 256 5.34 -5.16 -0.16
CA GLY A 256 6.62 -5.86 -0.12
C GLY A 256 6.50 -7.36 -0.39
N HIS A 257 5.51 -8.04 0.19
CA HIS A 257 5.23 -9.45 -0.10
C HIS A 257 4.84 -9.68 -1.56
N LEU A 258 4.01 -8.81 -2.13
CA LEU A 258 3.62 -8.85 -3.53
C LEU A 258 4.83 -8.64 -4.46
N ALA A 259 5.74 -7.75 -4.09
CA ALA A 259 6.98 -7.53 -4.85
C ALA A 259 7.85 -8.80 -4.88
N ARG A 260 7.98 -9.50 -3.75
CA ARG A 260 8.70 -10.79 -3.69
C ARG A 260 8.04 -11.85 -4.58
N ILE A 261 6.70 -11.97 -4.51
CA ILE A 261 5.95 -12.91 -5.36
C ILE A 261 6.16 -12.58 -6.84
N ARG A 262 6.01 -11.31 -7.22
CA ARG A 262 6.11 -10.90 -8.62
C ARG A 262 7.53 -11.00 -9.17
N SER A 263 8.55 -10.78 -8.35
CA SER A 263 9.95 -11.00 -8.71
C SER A 263 10.23 -12.46 -9.05
N THR A 264 9.65 -13.39 -8.29
CA THR A 264 9.82 -14.83 -8.49
C THR A 264 8.91 -15.37 -9.60
N HIS A 265 7.70 -14.82 -9.72
CA HIS A 265 6.67 -15.22 -10.68
C HIS A 265 6.22 -14.01 -11.51
N PRO A 266 7.01 -13.57 -12.49
CA PRO A 266 6.67 -12.41 -13.33
C PRO A 266 5.32 -12.59 -14.02
N GLY A 267 4.56 -11.49 -14.10
CA GLY A 267 3.23 -11.51 -14.72
C GLY A 267 2.10 -12.03 -13.82
N THR A 268 2.38 -12.41 -12.56
CA THR A 268 1.34 -12.79 -11.59
C THR A 268 0.28 -11.69 -11.49
N ASN A 269 -0.97 -12.02 -11.82
CA ASN A 269 -2.09 -11.08 -11.74
C ASN A 269 -2.68 -11.02 -10.31
N ALA A 270 -3.62 -10.07 -10.10
CA ALA A 270 -4.21 -9.85 -8.78
C ALA A 270 -4.86 -11.11 -8.18
N TRP A 271 -5.55 -11.92 -8.99
CA TRP A 271 -6.18 -13.16 -8.54
C TRP A 271 -5.17 -14.18 -8.07
N GLN A 272 -4.14 -14.41 -8.87
CA GLN A 272 -3.06 -15.32 -8.53
C GLN A 272 -2.31 -14.85 -7.29
N ALA A 273 -1.99 -13.55 -7.20
CA ALA A 273 -1.32 -12.96 -6.06
C ALA A 273 -2.15 -13.09 -4.78
N LYS A 274 -3.45 -12.78 -4.81
CA LYS A 274 -4.36 -12.98 -3.66
C LYS A 274 -4.40 -14.45 -3.24
N THR A 275 -4.43 -15.36 -4.19
CA THR A 275 -4.43 -16.79 -3.92
C THR A 275 -3.14 -17.26 -3.23
N VAL A 276 -1.98 -16.82 -3.73
CA VAL A 276 -0.68 -17.15 -3.13
C VAL A 276 -0.57 -16.56 -1.72
N LEU A 277 -0.92 -15.28 -1.54
CA LEU A 277 -0.90 -14.65 -0.21
C LEU A 277 -1.80 -15.36 0.80
N ALA A 278 -2.99 -15.83 0.37
CA ALA A 278 -3.91 -16.56 1.25
C ALA A 278 -3.30 -17.87 1.77
N GLN A 279 -2.52 -18.57 0.94
CA GLN A 279 -1.81 -19.78 1.36
C GLN A 279 -0.62 -19.50 2.29
N LEU A 280 -0.03 -18.30 2.19
CA LEU A 280 1.08 -17.88 3.04
C LEU A 280 0.62 -17.19 4.34
N ALA A 281 -0.67 -16.90 4.44
CA ALA A 281 -1.23 -16.20 5.59
C ALA A 281 -1.06 -16.99 6.89
N THR A 282 -0.81 -16.29 7.99
CA THR A 282 -0.63 -16.89 9.32
C THR A 282 -1.84 -17.71 9.76
N ASN A 283 -3.04 -17.37 9.26
CA ASN A 283 -4.28 -18.08 9.50
C ASN A 283 -4.69 -19.01 8.35
N ALA A 284 -3.79 -19.35 7.44
CA ALA A 284 -4.04 -20.41 6.46
C ALA A 284 -4.26 -21.73 7.16
N LEU A 285 -5.20 -22.54 6.66
CA LEU A 285 -5.35 -23.90 7.13
C LEU A 285 -4.11 -24.72 6.73
N PRO A 286 -3.63 -25.62 7.59
CA PRO A 286 -2.60 -26.58 7.16
C PRO A 286 -3.14 -27.42 6.00
N ALA A 287 -2.28 -27.64 5.01
CA ALA A 287 -2.57 -28.46 3.84
C ALA A 287 -2.87 -29.90 4.20
#